data_64d6584e5737ca04518e3a9d5f238457
#
_entry.id   64d6584e5737ca04518e3a9d5f238457
#
_cell.length_a   1.000
_cell.length_b   1.000
_cell.length_c   1.000
_cell.angle_alpha   90.00
_cell.angle_beta   90.00
_cell.angle_gamma   90.00
#
_symmetry.space_group_name_H-M   'P 1'
#
loop_
_entity.id
_entity.type
_entity.pdbx_description
1 polymer ?
#
loop_
_entity_poly.entity_id
_entity_poly.type
_entity_poly.pdbx_seq_one_letter_code
_entity_poly.pdbx_strand_id
1 'polypeptide(L)'
;MPPLRPLGALRSSLAAARHRPLRSHGLRARASALGTAAALGLAATQLPLAIPGLNGGAGARAQGTSGLVEFRWENNKDYNKLYYFVTNTIRQQRSDYYLILRPKDRKTAILKLTITVPDYFDTKIDPKLIQLCKMSSGGMTKRTRCEKKLPALIEVSPGGKGIEVFPETPIPVDGTVGVLMTLFNPFTAGMFQFNALAQAPGEVPISGYLGSWLIEIDPN
;
A
#
# COMPACT_ATOMS: atom_id res chain seq x y z
N MET A 1 -58.30 -29.45 14.29
CA MET A 1 -57.19 -30.09 15.00
C MET A 1 -56.58 -31.16 14.07
N PRO A 2 -55.41 -30.92 13.49
CA PRO A 2 -54.63 -31.95 12.83
C PRO A 2 -53.50 -32.45 13.74
N PRO A 3 -53.03 -33.70 13.61
CA PRO A 3 -52.13 -34.35 14.55
C PRO A 3 -50.65 -33.97 14.32
N LEU A 4 -49.91 -33.95 15.42
CA LEU A 4 -48.46 -33.75 15.51
C LEU A 4 -47.68 -34.89 14.90
N ARG A 5 -46.66 -34.59 14.06
CA ARG A 5 -45.67 -35.55 13.56
C ARG A 5 -44.42 -35.56 14.47
N PRO A 6 -43.80 -36.72 14.70
CA PRO A 6 -42.65 -36.84 15.59
C PRO A 6 -41.34 -36.46 14.89
N LEU A 7 -40.44 -35.87 15.67
CA LEU A 7 -39.07 -35.49 15.35
C LEU A 7 -38.20 -36.72 15.05
N GLY A 8 -37.65 -36.77 13.83
CA GLY A 8 -36.64 -37.74 13.44
C GLY A 8 -35.25 -37.34 13.97
N ALA A 9 -34.64 -38.28 14.68
CA ALA A 9 -33.29 -38.18 15.22
C ALA A 9 -32.22 -38.18 14.10
N LEU A 10 -31.45 -37.14 13.98
CA LEU A 10 -30.25 -37.05 13.15
C LEU A 10 -29.07 -37.69 13.89
N ARG A 11 -28.64 -38.86 13.35
CA ARG A 11 -27.42 -39.54 13.78
C ARG A 11 -26.20 -38.74 13.34
N SER A 12 -25.38 -38.31 14.31
CA SER A 12 -24.03 -37.78 14.13
C SER A 12 -23.08 -38.91 13.71
N SER A 13 -22.53 -38.85 12.50
CA SER A 13 -21.41 -39.69 12.07
C SER A 13 -20.10 -38.90 12.22
N LEU A 14 -19.33 -39.28 13.23
CA LEU A 14 -17.94 -38.87 13.44
C LEU A 14 -17.05 -39.58 12.40
N ALA A 15 -16.53 -38.85 11.44
CA ALA A 15 -15.47 -39.28 10.55
C ALA A 15 -14.12 -38.95 11.14
N ALA A 16 -13.35 -39.96 11.52
CA ALA A 16 -12.01 -39.87 12.06
C ALA A 16 -11.00 -39.37 11.00
N ALA A 17 -10.38 -38.22 11.25
CA ALA A 17 -9.29 -37.72 10.45
C ALA A 17 -8.00 -38.51 10.76
N ARG A 18 -7.49 -39.25 9.78
CA ARG A 18 -6.20 -39.94 9.82
C ARG A 18 -5.05 -38.92 9.62
N HIS A 19 -4.23 -38.77 10.62
CA HIS A 19 -2.93 -38.08 10.52
C HIS A 19 -1.97 -38.81 9.59
N ARG A 20 -1.48 -38.13 8.55
CA ARG A 20 -0.33 -38.56 7.76
C ARG A 20 0.92 -37.85 8.27
N PRO A 21 2.03 -38.56 8.52
CA PRO A 21 3.27 -37.92 8.94
C PRO A 21 4.00 -37.29 7.75
N LEU A 22 4.50 -36.07 7.97
CA LEU A 22 5.37 -35.32 7.06
C LEU A 22 6.72 -36.00 6.94
N ARG A 23 7.11 -36.37 5.72
CA ARG A 23 8.47 -36.81 5.37
C ARG A 23 9.39 -35.57 5.31
N SER A 24 10.36 -35.56 6.21
CA SER A 24 11.51 -34.65 6.17
C SER A 24 12.46 -35.03 5.04
N HIS A 25 12.62 -34.19 4.02
CA HIS A 25 13.70 -34.29 3.06
C HIS A 25 14.92 -33.51 3.55
N GLY A 26 15.98 -34.25 3.89
CA GLY A 26 17.26 -33.72 4.32
C GLY A 26 17.95 -32.87 3.25
N LEU A 27 18.31 -31.66 3.64
CA LEU A 27 19.23 -30.82 2.88
C LEU A 27 20.66 -31.35 3.05
N ARG A 28 21.25 -31.84 1.99
CA ARG A 28 22.68 -32.12 1.90
C ARG A 28 23.44 -30.80 1.70
N ALA A 29 24.18 -30.40 2.71
CA ALA A 29 25.21 -29.39 2.62
C ALA A 29 26.36 -29.89 1.73
N ARG A 30 26.68 -29.15 0.67
CA ARG A 30 27.94 -29.30 -0.08
C ARG A 30 28.87 -28.18 0.36
N ALA A 31 29.90 -28.59 1.08
CA ALA A 31 31.08 -27.80 1.32
C ALA A 31 31.89 -27.74 0.02
N SER A 32 32.30 -26.57 -0.40
CA SER A 32 33.28 -26.39 -1.48
C SER A 32 34.45 -25.54 -0.96
N ALA A 33 35.59 -26.07 -1.22
CA ALA A 33 36.89 -25.77 -0.69
C ALA A 33 37.48 -24.40 -1.09
N LEU A 34 38.37 -23.96 -0.22
CA LEU A 34 39.42 -22.95 -0.34
C LEU A 34 40.08 -22.83 -1.73
N GLY A 35 40.24 -21.60 -2.19
CA GLY A 35 41.14 -21.18 -3.22
C GLY A 35 41.91 -19.94 -2.76
N THR A 36 43.07 -20.13 -2.17
CA THR A 36 44.08 -19.09 -1.89
C THR A 36 44.75 -18.68 -3.20
N ALA A 37 44.62 -17.42 -3.59
CA ALA A 37 45.46 -16.81 -4.62
C ALA A 37 46.20 -15.61 -4.01
N ALA A 38 47.49 -15.79 -3.80
CA ALA A 38 48.44 -14.74 -3.48
C ALA A 38 48.70 -13.90 -4.74
N ALA A 39 48.51 -12.61 -4.68
CA ALA A 39 48.97 -11.67 -5.71
C ALA A 39 49.93 -10.67 -5.06
N LEU A 40 51.12 -10.71 -5.60
CA LEU A 40 52.31 -9.94 -5.30
C LEU A 40 52.06 -8.43 -5.50
N GLY A 41 52.57 -7.65 -4.57
CA GLY A 41 52.56 -6.20 -4.60
C GLY A 41 53.48 -5.63 -5.67
N LEU A 42 53.06 -4.58 -6.31
CA LEU A 42 53.87 -3.60 -7.00
C LEU A 42 53.62 -2.23 -6.32
N ALA A 43 54.62 -1.84 -5.51
CA ALA A 43 54.70 -0.52 -4.94
C ALA A 43 55.06 0.46 -6.06
N ALA A 44 54.13 1.26 -6.51
CA ALA A 44 54.39 2.42 -7.34
C ALA A 44 54.62 3.62 -6.42
N THR A 45 55.85 4.01 -6.23
CA THR A 45 56.27 5.27 -5.60
C THR A 45 55.88 6.43 -6.51
N GLN A 46 54.82 7.16 -6.17
CA GLN A 46 54.52 8.44 -6.82
C GLN A 46 55.23 9.58 -6.09
N LEU A 47 56.18 10.18 -6.78
CA LEU A 47 56.81 11.46 -6.39
C LEU A 47 55.78 12.60 -6.46
N PRO A 48 55.71 13.48 -5.45
CA PRO A 48 54.85 14.66 -5.55
C PRO A 48 55.58 15.72 -6.37
N LEU A 49 55.10 15.97 -7.59
CA LEU A 49 55.44 17.22 -8.30
C LEU A 49 54.62 18.37 -7.62
N ALA A 50 55.29 19.13 -6.80
CA ALA A 50 54.75 20.36 -6.31
C ALA A 50 54.77 21.42 -7.42
N ILE A 51 53.63 21.75 -7.96
CA ILE A 51 53.43 22.95 -8.81
C ILE A 51 53.05 24.11 -7.92
N PRO A 52 53.88 25.15 -7.72
CA PRO A 52 53.50 26.35 -6.97
C PRO A 52 52.69 27.27 -7.88
N GLY A 53 51.47 27.57 -7.48
CA GLY A 53 50.73 28.72 -8.02
C GLY A 53 49.38 28.44 -8.68
N LEU A 54 48.43 27.81 -7.98
CA LEU A 54 47.00 27.92 -8.29
C LEU A 54 46.23 27.89 -6.97
N ASN A 55 46.35 29.00 -6.20
CA ASN A 55 45.39 29.35 -5.15
C ASN A 55 44.13 29.83 -5.83
N GLY A 56 43.28 28.93 -6.24
CA GLY A 56 41.96 29.18 -6.74
C GLY A 56 41.02 28.08 -6.24
N GLY A 57 40.85 28.02 -4.93
CA GLY A 57 39.82 27.20 -4.30
C GLY A 57 38.43 27.73 -4.69
N ALA A 58 38.02 27.48 -5.92
CA ALA A 58 36.63 27.52 -6.28
C ALA A 58 35.96 26.33 -5.58
N GLY A 59 35.53 26.57 -4.34
CA GLY A 59 34.57 25.68 -3.70
C GLY A 59 33.40 25.55 -4.64
N ALA A 60 33.28 24.41 -5.29
CA ALA A 60 32.06 24.02 -5.97
C ALA A 60 30.96 23.97 -4.90
N ARG A 61 30.32 25.13 -4.66
CA ARG A 61 29.01 25.17 -4.03
C ARG A 61 28.10 24.41 -4.98
N ALA A 62 27.75 23.20 -4.61
CA ALA A 62 26.57 22.57 -5.16
C ALA A 62 25.41 23.54 -4.90
N GLN A 63 25.10 24.37 -5.88
CA GLN A 63 23.83 25.08 -5.91
C GLN A 63 22.79 23.98 -5.98
N GLY A 64 22.19 23.70 -4.82
CA GLY A 64 20.97 22.96 -4.75
C GLY A 64 19.98 23.66 -5.67
N THR A 65 19.77 23.09 -6.84
CA THR A 65 18.64 23.44 -7.68
C THR A 65 17.41 23.11 -6.87
N SER A 66 16.81 24.17 -6.31
CA SER A 66 15.53 24.08 -5.65
C SER A 66 14.53 23.41 -6.57
N GLY A 67 14.14 22.21 -6.18
CA GLY A 67 12.79 21.74 -6.37
C GLY A 67 12.23 21.64 -7.78
N LEU A 68 12.96 21.21 -8.77
CA LEU A 68 12.40 20.90 -10.07
C LEU A 68 12.45 19.40 -10.31
N VAL A 69 11.29 18.79 -9.98
CA VAL A 69 10.79 17.54 -10.58
C VAL A 69 11.86 16.46 -10.71
N GLU A 70 12.10 15.76 -9.62
CA GLU A 70 12.80 14.48 -9.67
C GLU A 70 11.92 13.47 -10.39
N PHE A 71 12.14 13.29 -11.69
CA PHE A 71 11.53 12.19 -12.44
C PHE A 71 12.21 10.89 -12.06
N ARG A 72 11.78 10.25 -11.00
CA ARG A 72 12.14 8.89 -10.71
C ARG A 72 11.36 7.95 -11.61
N TRP A 73 12.01 7.41 -12.61
CA TRP A 73 11.52 6.26 -13.38
C TRP A 73 11.77 5.00 -12.55
N GLU A 74 10.99 4.80 -11.50
CA GLU A 74 11.01 3.53 -10.79
C GLU A 74 10.21 2.51 -11.59
N ASN A 75 10.93 1.69 -12.37
CA ASN A 75 10.39 0.49 -13.01
C ASN A 75 10.24 -0.66 -12.00
N ASN A 76 9.94 -0.35 -10.74
CA ASN A 76 9.66 -1.38 -9.76
C ASN A 76 8.29 -1.99 -10.08
N LYS A 77 8.29 -3.22 -10.60
CA LYS A 77 7.08 -3.96 -10.93
C LYS A 77 6.24 -4.31 -9.71
N ASP A 78 6.85 -4.26 -8.53
CA ASP A 78 6.22 -4.60 -7.24
C ASP A 78 5.54 -3.40 -6.59
N TYR A 79 5.77 -2.20 -7.10
CA TYR A 79 5.18 -0.97 -6.58
C TYR A 79 4.29 -0.30 -7.61
N ASN A 80 2.97 -0.30 -7.36
CA ASN A 80 1.99 0.41 -8.18
C ASN A 80 1.50 1.66 -7.46
N LYS A 81 1.85 2.84 -7.98
CA LYS A 81 1.42 4.13 -7.42
C LYS A 81 -0.04 4.40 -7.80
N LEU A 82 -0.89 4.47 -6.79
CA LEU A 82 -2.30 4.84 -6.94
C LEU A 82 -2.48 6.37 -6.86
N TYR A 83 -3.53 6.85 -7.49
CA TYR A 83 -3.87 8.27 -7.50
C TYR A 83 -4.71 8.64 -6.27
N TYR A 84 -4.40 9.77 -5.65
CA TYR A 84 -5.17 10.31 -4.54
C TYR A 84 -5.32 11.83 -4.66
N PHE A 85 -6.25 12.39 -3.89
CA PHE A 85 -6.41 13.81 -3.70
C PHE A 85 -6.72 14.08 -2.23
N VAL A 86 -6.06 15.08 -1.64
CA VAL A 86 -6.28 15.52 -0.26
C VAL A 86 -6.61 17.00 -0.31
N THR A 87 -7.64 17.42 0.41
CA THR A 87 -8.12 18.81 0.35
C THR A 87 -7.21 19.79 1.10
N ASN A 88 -6.51 19.30 2.10
CA ASN A 88 -5.59 20.08 2.91
C ASN A 88 -4.47 19.16 3.42
N THR A 89 -3.23 19.55 3.23
CA THR A 89 -2.05 18.78 3.63
C THR A 89 -1.41 19.28 4.93
N ILE A 90 -1.91 20.38 5.53
CA ILE A 90 -1.38 20.94 6.77
C ILE A 90 -1.68 20.03 7.95
N ARG A 91 -0.69 19.80 8.81
CA ARG A 91 -0.81 19.01 10.05
C ARG A 91 -1.98 19.46 10.92
N GLN A 92 -2.61 18.52 11.63
CA GLN A 92 -3.68 18.77 12.60
C GLN A 92 -4.91 19.49 12.04
N GLN A 93 -4.97 19.72 10.73
CA GLN A 93 -6.13 20.30 10.07
C GLN A 93 -7.07 19.20 9.58
N ARG A 94 -8.36 19.52 9.57
CA ARG A 94 -9.37 18.63 8.98
C ARG A 94 -9.20 18.58 7.48
N SER A 95 -9.24 17.38 6.93
CA SER A 95 -9.04 17.14 5.51
C SER A 95 -9.91 15.98 5.00
N ASP A 96 -10.24 16.04 3.72
CA ASP A 96 -10.90 14.97 3.00
C ASP A 96 -9.85 14.26 2.13
N TYR A 97 -9.73 12.96 2.34
CA TYR A 97 -8.83 12.07 1.62
C TYR A 97 -9.63 11.28 0.58
N TYR A 98 -9.33 11.51 -0.67
CA TYR A 98 -9.90 10.78 -1.79
C TYR A 98 -8.90 9.74 -2.26
N LEU A 99 -9.04 8.50 -1.83
CA LEU A 99 -8.20 7.37 -2.23
C LEU A 99 -8.81 6.73 -3.48
N ILE A 100 -8.19 6.94 -4.63
CA ILE A 100 -8.81 6.69 -5.94
C ILE A 100 -8.28 5.40 -6.56
N LEU A 101 -9.19 4.60 -7.09
CA LEU A 101 -8.93 3.40 -7.87
C LEU A 101 -9.55 3.58 -9.27
N ARG A 102 -8.70 3.78 -10.26
CA ARG A 102 -9.12 3.94 -11.67
C ARG A 102 -9.31 2.56 -12.32
N PRO A 103 -9.99 2.46 -13.47
CA PRO A 103 -10.11 1.20 -14.21
C PRO A 103 -8.77 0.53 -14.49
N LYS A 104 -7.73 1.29 -14.83
CA LYS A 104 -6.39 0.77 -15.10
C LYS A 104 -5.67 0.19 -13.87
N ASP A 105 -6.09 0.59 -12.67
CA ASP A 105 -5.50 0.14 -11.42
C ASP A 105 -6.10 -1.21 -10.96
N ARG A 106 -7.12 -1.73 -11.67
CA ARG A 106 -7.89 -2.92 -11.34
C ARG A 106 -8.06 -3.83 -12.55
N LYS A 107 -7.77 -5.11 -12.39
CA LYS A 107 -7.96 -6.11 -13.44
C LYS A 107 -9.26 -6.90 -13.29
N THR A 108 -9.81 -6.93 -12.08
CA THR A 108 -10.99 -7.71 -11.72
C THR A 108 -11.95 -6.86 -10.87
N ALA A 109 -13.19 -7.29 -10.76
CA ALA A 109 -14.14 -6.72 -9.82
C ALA A 109 -13.64 -6.89 -8.36
N ILE A 110 -14.10 -6.04 -7.45
CA ILE A 110 -13.70 -6.06 -6.04
C ILE A 110 -14.88 -6.47 -5.17
N LEU A 111 -14.73 -7.57 -4.42
CA LEU A 111 -15.66 -8.00 -3.37
C LEU A 111 -15.35 -7.34 -2.03
N LYS A 112 -14.08 -7.20 -1.71
CA LYS A 112 -13.59 -6.58 -0.47
C LYS A 112 -12.37 -5.73 -0.81
N LEU A 113 -12.32 -4.51 -0.28
CA LEU A 113 -11.15 -3.66 -0.34
C LEU A 113 -10.59 -3.51 1.06
N THR A 114 -9.33 -3.82 1.24
CA THR A 114 -8.60 -3.61 2.50
C THR A 114 -7.57 -2.51 2.27
N ILE A 115 -7.58 -1.50 3.14
CA ILE A 115 -6.59 -0.41 3.13
C ILE A 115 -5.75 -0.55 4.39
N THR A 116 -4.45 -0.74 4.24
CA THR A 116 -3.52 -0.73 5.38
C THR A 116 -2.96 0.67 5.58
N VAL A 117 -3.01 1.13 6.82
CA VAL A 117 -2.54 2.44 7.26
C VAL A 117 -1.23 2.24 8.00
N PRO A 118 -0.18 3.03 7.72
CA PRO A 118 1.12 2.86 8.38
C PRO A 118 1.03 3.16 9.88
N ASP A 119 1.86 2.49 10.68
CA ASP A 119 1.81 2.57 12.15
C ASP A 119 2.09 3.98 12.69
N TYR A 120 2.88 4.75 11.96
CA TYR A 120 3.23 6.13 12.32
C TYR A 120 2.21 7.18 11.86
N PHE A 121 1.07 6.76 11.27
CA PHE A 121 -0.07 7.64 11.01
C PHE A 121 -0.93 7.73 12.28
N ASP A 122 -0.67 8.75 13.09
CA ASP A 122 -1.16 8.91 14.47
C ASP A 122 -2.53 9.62 14.57
N THR A 123 -3.42 9.32 13.62
CA THR A 123 -4.76 9.91 13.55
C THR A 123 -5.85 8.89 13.82
N LYS A 124 -6.87 9.33 14.54
CA LYS A 124 -8.08 8.54 14.76
C LYS A 124 -8.92 8.48 13.49
N ILE A 125 -9.18 7.27 13.04
CA ILE A 125 -10.03 7.00 11.89
C ILE A 125 -11.40 6.54 12.38
N ASP A 126 -12.46 7.31 12.04
CA ASP A 126 -13.83 6.99 12.38
C ASP A 126 -14.54 6.35 11.17
N PRO A 127 -15.02 5.10 11.27
CA PRO A 127 -15.71 4.43 10.16
C PRO A 127 -16.95 5.19 9.67
N LYS A 128 -17.59 6.00 10.52
CA LYS A 128 -18.76 6.82 10.16
C LYS A 128 -18.41 7.95 9.19
N LEU A 129 -17.14 8.36 9.16
CA LEU A 129 -16.62 9.41 8.29
C LEU A 129 -15.92 8.85 7.03
N ILE A 130 -16.11 7.57 6.77
CA ILE A 130 -15.58 6.88 5.58
C ILE A 130 -16.76 6.52 4.66
N GLN A 131 -16.55 6.67 3.35
CA GLN A 131 -17.57 6.36 2.34
C GLN A 131 -16.91 5.74 1.12
N LEU A 132 -17.54 4.69 0.58
CA LEU A 132 -17.21 4.20 -0.75
C LEU A 132 -17.98 5.03 -1.78
N CYS A 133 -17.29 5.49 -2.83
CA CYS A 133 -17.88 6.39 -3.81
C CYS A 133 -17.53 6.00 -5.25
N LYS A 134 -18.48 6.23 -6.16
CA LYS A 134 -18.13 6.50 -7.55
C LYS A 134 -17.51 7.90 -7.61
N MET A 135 -16.30 7.99 -8.16
CA MET A 135 -15.53 9.24 -8.16
C MET A 135 -15.58 9.93 -9.52
N SER A 136 -15.69 11.25 -9.48
CA SER A 136 -15.32 12.10 -10.60
C SER A 136 -13.86 12.50 -10.42
N SER A 137 -13.02 12.10 -11.34
CA SER A 137 -11.62 12.51 -11.33
C SER A 137 -11.51 14.00 -11.62
N GLY A 138 -10.75 14.70 -10.81
CA GLY A 138 -10.42 16.09 -11.02
C GLY A 138 -9.52 16.30 -12.24
N GLY A 139 -9.38 17.53 -12.66
CA GLY A 139 -8.51 17.98 -13.73
C GLY A 139 -8.23 19.47 -13.56
N MET A 140 -7.80 20.15 -14.60
CA MET A 140 -7.45 21.57 -14.52
C MET A 140 -8.61 22.47 -14.09
N THR A 141 -9.86 22.09 -14.43
CA THR A 141 -11.05 22.93 -14.18
C THR A 141 -12.03 22.34 -13.17
N LYS A 142 -11.85 21.09 -12.78
CA LYS A 142 -12.77 20.40 -11.86
C LYS A 142 -12.00 19.75 -10.72
N ARG A 143 -12.57 19.80 -9.51
CA ARG A 143 -12.02 19.08 -8.35
C ARG A 143 -12.50 17.62 -8.34
N THR A 144 -11.67 16.73 -7.83
CA THR A 144 -12.09 15.37 -7.49
C THR A 144 -13.22 15.44 -6.46
N ARG A 145 -14.26 14.65 -6.66
CA ARG A 145 -15.41 14.58 -5.75
C ARG A 145 -16.06 13.20 -5.79
N CYS A 146 -16.76 12.87 -4.72
CA CYS A 146 -17.71 11.78 -4.68
C CYS A 146 -18.98 12.16 -5.46
N GLU A 147 -19.21 11.52 -6.61
CA GLU A 147 -20.43 11.75 -7.41
C GLU A 147 -21.62 11.00 -6.84
N LYS A 148 -21.39 9.74 -6.46
CA LYS A 148 -22.42 8.86 -5.93
C LYS A 148 -21.81 7.98 -4.85
N LYS A 149 -22.45 7.97 -3.67
CA LYS A 149 -22.13 7.01 -2.61
C LYS A 149 -22.57 5.62 -3.06
N LEU A 150 -21.68 4.66 -2.83
CA LEU A 150 -21.97 3.25 -3.05
C LEU A 150 -22.20 2.60 -1.68
N PRO A 151 -23.25 1.79 -1.54
CA PRO A 151 -23.53 1.13 -0.28
C PRO A 151 -22.43 0.12 0.04
N ALA A 152 -21.89 0.23 1.24
CA ALA A 152 -20.83 -0.64 1.73
C ALA A 152 -20.82 -0.68 3.26
N LEU A 153 -20.53 -1.82 3.85
CA LEU A 153 -20.12 -1.92 5.24
C LEU A 153 -18.66 -1.53 5.37
N ILE A 154 -18.34 -0.68 6.33
CA ILE A 154 -16.97 -0.21 6.56
C ILE A 154 -16.57 -0.53 7.99
N GLU A 155 -15.48 -1.25 8.14
CA GLU A 155 -14.91 -1.64 9.42
C GLU A 155 -13.50 -1.07 9.54
N VAL A 156 -13.17 -0.62 10.74
CA VAL A 156 -11.82 -0.12 11.06
C VAL A 156 -11.26 -0.99 12.17
N SER A 157 -10.08 -1.55 11.94
CA SER A 157 -9.41 -2.41 12.92
C SER A 157 -9.09 -1.65 14.22
N PRO A 158 -9.00 -2.35 15.35
CA PRO A 158 -8.50 -1.76 16.58
C PRO A 158 -7.16 -1.05 16.34
N GLY A 159 -7.05 0.21 16.77
CA GLY A 159 -5.87 1.03 16.50
C GLY A 159 -5.84 1.75 15.15
N GLY A 160 -6.84 1.58 14.28
CA GLY A 160 -6.96 2.35 13.03
C GLY A 160 -5.97 1.96 11.92
N LYS A 161 -5.31 0.80 12.03
CA LYS A 161 -4.25 0.38 11.08
C LYS A 161 -4.77 -0.39 9.85
N GLY A 162 -6.02 -0.79 9.88
CA GLY A 162 -6.70 -1.46 8.77
C GLY A 162 -8.10 -0.92 8.58
N ILE A 163 -8.48 -0.64 7.35
CA ILE A 163 -9.83 -0.26 6.96
C ILE A 163 -10.31 -1.32 5.99
N GLU A 164 -11.41 -1.97 6.32
CA GLU A 164 -12.05 -2.96 5.47
C GLU A 164 -13.35 -2.39 4.92
N VAL A 165 -13.50 -2.46 3.62
CA VAL A 165 -14.67 -1.98 2.89
C VAL A 165 -15.31 -3.15 2.19
N PHE A 166 -16.54 -3.46 2.55
CA PHE A 166 -17.38 -4.52 1.99
C PHE A 166 -18.51 -3.93 1.18
N PRO A 167 -18.37 -3.76 -0.13
CA PRO A 167 -19.44 -3.27 -0.99
C PRO A 167 -20.62 -4.25 -0.97
N GLU A 168 -21.86 -3.75 -0.92
CA GLU A 168 -23.06 -4.61 -1.04
C GLU A 168 -23.12 -5.33 -2.39
N THR A 169 -22.60 -4.71 -3.44
CA THR A 169 -22.43 -5.32 -4.77
C THR A 169 -20.98 -5.23 -5.18
N PRO A 170 -20.40 -6.27 -5.82
CA PRO A 170 -19.02 -6.21 -6.29
C PRO A 170 -18.76 -4.97 -7.13
N ILE A 171 -17.68 -4.26 -6.84
CA ILE A 171 -17.30 -3.07 -7.60
C ILE A 171 -16.82 -3.53 -8.99
N PRO A 172 -17.49 -3.14 -10.08
CA PRO A 172 -17.09 -3.52 -11.42
C PRO A 172 -15.74 -2.87 -11.81
N VAL A 173 -15.08 -3.43 -12.82
CA VAL A 173 -13.82 -2.88 -13.34
C VAL A 173 -14.01 -1.48 -13.93
N ASP A 174 -15.21 -1.23 -14.48
CA ASP A 174 -15.53 0.02 -15.15
C ASP A 174 -15.70 1.18 -14.16
N GLY A 175 -15.31 2.36 -14.64
CA GLY A 175 -15.45 3.60 -13.89
C GLY A 175 -14.40 3.79 -12.79
N THR A 176 -14.28 5.02 -12.33
CA THR A 176 -13.40 5.39 -11.23
C THR A 176 -14.16 5.29 -9.92
N VAL A 177 -13.63 4.54 -8.98
CA VAL A 177 -14.17 4.42 -7.62
C VAL A 177 -13.10 4.84 -6.61
N GLY A 178 -13.50 5.05 -5.38
CA GLY A 178 -12.53 5.36 -4.33
C GLY A 178 -13.20 5.44 -2.97
N VAL A 179 -12.34 5.54 -1.97
CA VAL A 179 -12.75 5.73 -0.59
C VAL A 179 -12.52 7.19 -0.22
N LEU A 180 -13.58 7.85 0.20
CA LEU A 180 -13.52 9.19 0.79
C LEU A 180 -13.48 9.03 2.30
N MET A 181 -12.44 9.60 2.93
CA MET A 181 -12.29 9.64 4.37
C MET A 181 -12.16 11.08 4.81
N THR A 182 -12.93 11.50 5.80
CA THR A 182 -12.78 12.80 6.46
C THR A 182 -12.13 12.59 7.82
N LEU A 183 -10.95 13.14 8.01
CA LEU A 183 -10.19 13.00 9.26
C LEU A 183 -9.32 14.23 9.52
N PHE A 184 -8.71 14.31 10.69
CA PHE A 184 -7.65 15.27 10.96
C PHE A 184 -6.32 14.73 10.48
N ASN A 185 -5.51 15.59 9.87
CA ASN A 185 -4.16 15.22 9.49
C ASN A 185 -3.32 14.86 10.74
N PRO A 186 -2.32 13.98 10.62
CA PRO A 186 -1.48 13.58 11.74
C PRO A 186 -0.69 14.74 12.35
N PHE A 187 -0.16 14.53 13.56
CA PHE A 187 0.70 15.48 14.25
C PHE A 187 2.05 15.63 13.57
N THR A 188 2.55 14.56 12.96
CA THR A 188 3.83 14.53 12.24
C THR A 188 3.64 14.84 10.78
N ALA A 189 4.55 15.64 10.21
CA ALA A 189 4.66 15.82 8.77
C ALA A 189 5.44 14.67 8.15
N GLY A 190 5.23 14.41 6.87
CA GLY A 190 5.96 13.42 6.12
C GLY A 190 5.11 12.68 5.11
N MET A 191 5.67 11.58 4.60
CA MET A 191 5.01 10.73 3.61
C MET A 191 4.44 9.49 4.29
N PHE A 192 3.16 9.22 4.04
CA PHE A 192 2.42 8.11 4.60
C PHE A 192 1.97 7.18 3.48
N GLN A 193 2.46 5.95 3.50
CA GLN A 193 2.10 4.95 2.49
C GLN A 193 0.91 4.13 2.95
N PHE A 194 -0.22 4.29 2.28
CA PHE A 194 -1.40 3.46 2.45
C PHE A 194 -1.43 2.40 1.35
N ASN A 195 -1.63 1.14 1.70
CA ASN A 195 -1.65 0.07 0.71
C ASN A 195 -3.08 -0.39 0.46
N ALA A 196 -3.40 -0.62 -0.80
CA ALA A 196 -4.67 -1.19 -1.23
C ALA A 196 -4.52 -2.66 -1.56
N LEU A 197 -5.31 -3.50 -0.91
CA LEU A 197 -5.46 -4.90 -1.23
C LEU A 197 -6.92 -5.16 -1.60
N ALA A 198 -7.17 -5.92 -2.64
CA ALA A 198 -8.53 -6.26 -3.06
C ALA A 198 -8.70 -7.76 -3.18
N GLN A 199 -9.84 -8.23 -2.71
CA GLN A 199 -10.32 -9.57 -2.96
C GLN A 199 -11.22 -9.56 -4.19
N ALA A 200 -10.87 -10.36 -5.18
CA ALA A 200 -11.69 -10.59 -6.37
C ALA A 200 -12.80 -11.61 -6.09
N PRO A 201 -13.88 -11.61 -6.88
CA PRO A 201 -14.84 -12.72 -6.91
C PRO A 201 -14.15 -14.03 -7.30
N GLY A 202 -14.44 -15.11 -6.57
CA GLY A 202 -13.87 -16.43 -6.84
C GLY A 202 -14.08 -17.38 -5.66
N GLU A 203 -13.79 -18.65 -5.86
CA GLU A 203 -13.94 -19.68 -4.82
C GLU A 203 -12.92 -19.54 -3.69
N VAL A 204 -11.75 -18.96 -3.99
CA VAL A 204 -10.68 -18.77 -3.01
C VAL A 204 -10.55 -17.29 -2.66
N PRO A 205 -10.77 -16.90 -1.39
CA PRO A 205 -10.77 -15.51 -0.96
C PRO A 205 -9.34 -14.97 -0.79
N ILE A 206 -8.59 -14.83 -1.86
CA ILE A 206 -7.23 -14.27 -1.82
C ILE A 206 -7.30 -12.77 -2.08
N SER A 207 -6.72 -11.99 -1.18
CA SER A 207 -6.52 -10.56 -1.38
C SER A 207 -5.23 -10.30 -2.13
N GLY A 208 -5.34 -9.65 -3.30
CA GLY A 208 -4.21 -9.22 -4.12
C GLY A 208 -3.87 -7.75 -3.89
N TYR A 209 -2.59 -7.42 -3.96
CA TYR A 209 -2.13 -6.03 -3.90
C TYR A 209 -2.50 -5.28 -5.18
N LEU A 210 -3.16 -4.13 -5.02
CA LEU A 210 -3.53 -3.23 -6.13
C LEU A 210 -2.51 -2.11 -6.33
N GLY A 211 -1.93 -1.62 -5.25
CA GLY A 211 -1.01 -0.50 -5.25
C GLY A 211 -1.02 0.28 -3.94
N SER A 212 -0.32 1.41 -3.93
CA SER A 212 -0.19 2.26 -2.75
C SER A 212 -0.47 3.72 -3.06
N TRP A 213 -1.10 4.39 -2.11
CA TRP A 213 -1.22 5.85 -2.07
C TRP A 213 -0.12 6.39 -1.18
N LEU A 214 0.72 7.26 -1.73
CA LEU A 214 1.80 7.91 -1.01
C LEU A 214 1.37 9.34 -0.69
N ILE A 215 0.81 9.51 0.50
CA ILE A 215 0.18 10.76 0.95
C ILE A 215 1.22 11.62 1.65
N GLU A 216 1.36 12.85 1.20
CA GLU A 216 2.26 13.83 1.78
C GLU A 216 1.48 14.77 2.69
N ILE A 217 2.01 14.99 3.91
CA ILE A 217 1.51 15.95 4.90
C ILE A 217 2.61 16.95 5.18
N ASP A 218 2.28 18.22 4.96
CA ASP A 218 3.20 19.33 5.06
C ASP A 218 3.47 19.76 6.51
N PRO A 219 4.66 20.30 6.79
CA PRO A 219 5.00 20.73 8.14
C PRO A 219 4.38 22.07 8.58
N ASN A 220 3.51 22.71 7.91
CA ASN A 220 2.95 24.08 8.03
C ASN A 220 3.66 25.06 7.12
#